data_a8565da1a740013adcbf7d403095fb37
#
_entry.id   a8565da1a740013adcbf7d403095fb37
#
_cell.length_a   1.000
_cell.length_b   1.000
_cell.length_c   1.000
_cell.angle_alpha   90.00
_cell.angle_beta   90.00
_cell.angle_gamma   90.00
#
_symmetry.space_group_name_H-M   'P 1'
#
loop_
_entity.id
_entity.type
_entity.pdbx_description
1 polymer ?
#
loop_
_entity_poly.entity_id
_entity_poly.type
_entity_poly.pdbx_seq_one_letter_code
_entity_poly.pdbx_strand_id
1 'polypeptide(L)'
;QGLFRHHRTMGLMRTPEQVREYARTHEMATTAGHARGFMQANLLAVPQEYAFDFLLFAQRNPKPCPIVGVLEAGQYTSELLPGGDIRTDIPAYRVFENGEHSATLGDATSYYTPDMVSFLIGCSFTFETALQDNGIEVAHIAQQRNVPMFKTSIPTTPAGVFSGPMVVSMRPILAAQVSDAVRITSRYPSVHGAPVHVGDPAAIGIEDLSRPDFGDPGEVPEGCLPV
;
A
#
# COMPACT_ATOMS: atom_id res chain seq x y z
N GLN A 1 -12.45 25.01 -27.31
CA GLN A 1 -13.12 25.47 -26.08
C GLN A 1 -12.94 24.35 -25.03
N GLY A 2 -12.13 24.66 -24.02
CA GLY A 2 -11.63 23.67 -23.07
C GLY A 2 -12.65 23.26 -22.02
N LEU A 3 -12.79 21.98 -21.82
CA LEU A 3 -13.39 21.43 -20.61
C LEU A 3 -12.33 21.47 -19.49
N PHE A 4 -12.30 22.52 -18.70
CA PHE A 4 -11.74 22.49 -17.36
C PHE A 4 -12.70 21.66 -16.50
N ARG A 5 -12.43 20.37 -16.35
CA ARG A 5 -13.05 19.56 -15.28
C ARG A 5 -12.57 20.18 -13.95
N HIS A 6 -13.52 20.76 -13.23
CA HIS A 6 -13.34 21.17 -11.85
C HIS A 6 -12.98 19.92 -11.04
N HIS A 7 -11.69 19.74 -10.75
CA HIS A 7 -11.29 18.90 -9.64
C HIS A 7 -11.80 19.61 -8.36
N ARG A 8 -12.98 19.22 -7.90
CA ARG A 8 -13.38 19.52 -6.53
C ARG A 8 -12.24 18.95 -5.65
N THR A 9 -11.59 19.83 -4.92
CA THR A 9 -10.65 19.42 -3.89
C THR A 9 -11.39 18.50 -2.94
N MET A 10 -11.09 17.21 -3.00
CA MET A 10 -11.75 16.20 -2.20
C MET A 10 -11.35 16.44 -0.75
N GLY A 11 -12.30 16.82 0.10
CA GLY A 11 -12.05 16.98 1.53
C GLY A 11 -11.55 15.68 2.15
N LEU A 12 -10.74 15.76 3.18
CA LEU A 12 -10.25 14.58 3.91
C LEU A 12 -11.44 13.81 4.51
N MET A 13 -11.63 12.57 4.08
CA MET A 13 -12.60 11.66 4.69
C MET A 13 -12.08 11.20 6.04
N ARG A 14 -12.93 11.24 7.07
CA ARG A 14 -12.51 11.02 8.46
C ARG A 14 -12.67 9.58 8.92
N THR A 15 -13.59 8.82 8.33
CA THR A 15 -13.85 7.43 8.74
C THR A 15 -13.60 6.46 7.60
N PRO A 16 -13.28 5.20 7.92
CA PRO A 16 -13.12 4.14 6.92
C PRO A 16 -14.37 3.94 6.07
N GLU A 17 -15.56 4.05 6.65
CA GLU A 17 -16.84 3.92 5.95
C GLU A 17 -16.99 4.99 4.87
N GLN A 18 -16.65 6.24 5.18
CA GLN A 18 -16.69 7.34 4.20
C GLN A 18 -15.72 7.09 3.03
N VAL A 19 -14.53 6.55 3.31
CA VAL A 19 -13.55 6.21 2.26
C VAL A 19 -14.11 5.11 1.36
N ARG A 20 -14.65 4.03 1.95
CA ARG A 20 -15.24 2.91 1.20
C ARG A 20 -16.45 3.34 0.37
N GLU A 21 -17.36 4.12 0.96
CA GLU A 21 -18.53 4.65 0.25
C GLU A 21 -18.12 5.52 -0.94
N TYR A 22 -17.11 6.36 -0.77
CA TYR A 22 -16.58 7.17 -1.85
C TYR A 22 -15.96 6.32 -2.94
N ALA A 23 -15.15 5.31 -2.58
CA ALA A 23 -14.47 4.42 -3.53
C ALA A 23 -15.45 3.62 -4.40
N ARG A 24 -16.63 3.25 -3.88
CA ARG A 24 -17.67 2.54 -4.66
C ARG A 24 -18.22 3.34 -5.84
N THR A 25 -18.17 4.66 -5.77
CA THR A 25 -18.91 5.54 -6.69
C THR A 25 -18.05 6.55 -7.43
N HIS A 26 -16.78 6.69 -7.02
CA HIS A 26 -15.86 7.68 -7.56
C HIS A 26 -14.49 7.09 -7.81
N GLU A 27 -13.80 7.61 -8.81
CA GLU A 27 -12.38 7.35 -8.98
C GLU A 27 -11.58 8.00 -7.84
N MET A 28 -10.67 7.24 -7.26
CA MET A 28 -9.82 7.65 -6.17
C MET A 28 -8.39 7.19 -6.43
N ALA A 29 -7.45 8.12 -6.51
CA ALA A 29 -6.06 7.81 -6.83
C ALA A 29 -5.32 7.11 -5.69
N THR A 30 -5.63 7.47 -4.43
CA THR A 30 -4.95 6.97 -3.23
C THR A 30 -5.82 7.15 -2.00
N THR A 31 -5.66 6.28 -1.01
CA THR A 31 -6.27 6.42 0.32
C THR A 31 -5.35 7.12 1.33
N ALA A 32 -4.14 7.52 0.91
CA ALA A 32 -3.18 8.22 1.76
C ALA A 32 -3.78 9.51 2.35
N GLY A 33 -3.61 9.73 3.65
CA GLY A 33 -4.12 10.89 4.36
C GLY A 33 -5.60 10.81 4.77
N HIS A 34 -6.38 9.87 4.23
CA HIS A 34 -7.77 9.64 4.64
C HIS A 34 -7.87 8.72 5.85
N ALA A 35 -9.00 8.77 6.56
CA ALA A 35 -9.29 7.95 7.75
C ALA A 35 -8.11 7.90 8.73
N ARG A 36 -7.61 9.07 9.14
CA ARG A 36 -6.46 9.22 10.05
C ARG A 36 -6.65 8.42 11.34
N GLY A 37 -5.61 7.69 11.73
CA GLY A 37 -5.63 6.86 12.94
C GLY A 37 -6.26 5.47 12.76
N PHE A 38 -6.78 5.17 11.60
CA PHE A 38 -7.25 3.82 11.27
C PHE A 38 -6.21 3.05 10.47
N MET A 39 -6.19 1.72 10.64
CA MET A 39 -5.34 0.84 9.87
C MET A 39 -5.79 0.79 8.42
N GLN A 40 -4.84 0.83 7.51
CA GLN A 40 -5.05 0.59 6.09
C GLN A 40 -4.39 -0.72 5.66
N ALA A 41 -4.99 -1.40 4.70
CA ALA A 41 -4.48 -2.64 4.15
C ALA A 41 -4.64 -2.68 2.64
N ASN A 42 -3.72 -3.38 1.98
CA ASN A 42 -3.87 -3.80 0.59
C ASN A 42 -4.56 -5.16 0.53
N LEU A 43 -5.27 -5.42 -0.57
CA LEU A 43 -5.91 -6.69 -0.83
C LEU A 43 -5.09 -7.51 -1.83
N LEU A 44 -4.90 -8.78 -1.52
CA LEU A 44 -4.53 -9.82 -2.48
C LEU A 44 -5.55 -10.93 -2.42
N ALA A 45 -6.15 -11.28 -3.55
CA ALA A 45 -7.03 -12.44 -3.67
C ALA A 45 -6.44 -13.45 -4.65
N VAL A 46 -6.41 -14.71 -4.27
CA VAL A 46 -5.89 -15.83 -5.07
C VAL A 46 -6.81 -17.05 -4.97
N PRO A 47 -6.84 -17.91 -6.00
CA PRO A 47 -7.47 -19.23 -5.89
C PRO A 47 -6.94 -20.01 -4.67
N GLN A 48 -7.80 -20.79 -4.05
CA GLN A 48 -7.49 -21.56 -2.83
C GLN A 48 -6.26 -22.47 -2.99
N GLU A 49 -6.00 -22.97 -4.18
CA GLU A 49 -4.81 -23.81 -4.45
C GLU A 49 -3.48 -23.08 -4.18
N TYR A 50 -3.44 -21.73 -4.28
CA TYR A 50 -2.26 -20.91 -4.00
C TYR A 50 -2.27 -20.30 -2.59
N ALA A 51 -3.36 -20.39 -1.86
CA ALA A 51 -3.54 -19.65 -0.61
C ALA A 51 -2.54 -20.07 0.48
N PHE A 52 -2.27 -21.36 0.61
CA PHE A 52 -1.28 -21.85 1.58
C PHE A 52 0.14 -21.40 1.22
N ASP A 53 0.51 -21.45 -0.04
CA ASP A 53 1.84 -21.01 -0.50
C ASP A 53 2.02 -19.52 -0.27
N PHE A 54 0.98 -18.69 -0.49
CA PHE A 54 1.06 -17.27 -0.19
C PHE A 54 1.14 -17.00 1.31
N LEU A 55 0.36 -17.71 2.12
CA LEU A 55 0.45 -17.60 3.58
C LEU A 55 1.85 -17.95 4.08
N LEU A 56 2.46 -19.00 3.56
CA LEU A 56 3.84 -19.40 3.88
C LEU A 56 4.85 -18.38 3.39
N PHE A 57 4.65 -17.81 2.19
CA PHE A 57 5.48 -16.72 1.66
C PHE A 57 5.44 -15.51 2.59
N ALA A 58 4.26 -15.07 3.01
CA ALA A 58 4.11 -13.93 3.93
C ALA A 58 4.71 -14.21 5.31
N GLN A 59 4.54 -15.43 5.84
CA GLN A 59 5.16 -15.85 7.11
C GLN A 59 6.69 -15.84 7.05
N ARG A 60 7.28 -16.20 5.90
CA ARG A 60 8.73 -16.12 5.67
C ARG A 60 9.24 -14.70 5.44
N ASN A 61 8.34 -13.81 5.01
CA ASN A 61 8.63 -12.41 4.64
C ASN A 61 7.70 -11.43 5.37
N PRO A 62 7.68 -11.42 6.72
CA PRO A 62 6.69 -10.64 7.48
C PRO A 62 6.86 -9.13 7.33
N LYS A 63 8.04 -8.65 6.95
CA LYS A 63 8.29 -7.23 6.77
C LYS A 63 7.66 -6.69 5.47
N PRO A 64 7.89 -7.27 4.27
CA PRO A 64 7.22 -6.82 3.05
C PRO A 64 5.76 -7.27 2.94
N CYS A 65 5.36 -8.36 3.62
CA CYS A 65 4.02 -8.93 3.51
C CYS A 65 3.38 -9.19 4.89
N PRO A 66 3.14 -8.15 5.71
CA PRO A 66 2.52 -8.31 7.02
C PRO A 66 1.02 -8.57 6.86
N ILE A 67 0.60 -9.83 7.00
CA ILE A 67 -0.82 -10.20 6.94
C ILE A 67 -1.52 -9.72 8.22
N VAL A 68 -2.58 -8.93 8.06
CA VAL A 68 -3.43 -8.44 9.15
C VAL A 68 -4.80 -9.12 9.17
N GLY A 69 -5.18 -9.81 8.10
CA GLY A 69 -6.42 -10.57 8.02
C GLY A 69 -6.42 -11.53 6.85
N VAL A 70 -7.18 -12.60 6.99
CA VAL A 70 -7.45 -13.58 5.92
C VAL A 70 -8.95 -13.80 5.87
N LEU A 71 -9.53 -13.73 4.68
CA LEU A 71 -10.91 -14.12 4.41
C LEU A 71 -10.88 -15.42 3.64
N GLU A 72 -11.55 -16.42 4.18
CA GLU A 72 -11.66 -17.73 3.55
C GLU A 72 -12.51 -17.68 2.26
N ALA A 73 -12.44 -18.72 1.48
CA ALA A 73 -13.23 -18.85 0.25
C ALA A 73 -14.72 -18.59 0.51
N GLY A 74 -15.32 -17.71 -0.30
CA GLY A 74 -16.70 -17.29 -0.15
C GLY A 74 -16.96 -16.21 0.90
N GLN A 75 -15.95 -15.74 1.61
CA GLN A 75 -16.05 -14.61 2.55
C GLN A 75 -15.64 -13.31 1.86
N TYR A 76 -16.51 -12.29 1.93
CA TYR A 76 -16.28 -10.98 1.32
C TYR A 76 -16.31 -9.83 2.32
N THR A 77 -16.67 -10.13 3.57
CA THR A 77 -16.77 -9.19 4.69
C THR A 77 -16.02 -9.75 5.89
N SER A 78 -15.57 -8.88 6.79
CA SER A 78 -14.96 -9.30 8.06
C SER A 78 -15.15 -8.23 9.13
N GLU A 79 -14.85 -8.56 10.39
CA GLU A 79 -14.85 -7.61 11.51
C GLU A 79 -13.81 -6.50 11.33
N LEU A 80 -12.78 -6.71 10.51
CA LEU A 80 -11.76 -5.71 10.18
C LEU A 80 -12.28 -4.61 9.25
N LEU A 81 -13.39 -4.85 8.56
CA LEU A 81 -14.04 -3.89 7.66
C LEU A 81 -15.57 -3.90 7.87
N PRO A 82 -16.05 -3.44 9.03
CA PRO A 82 -17.47 -3.50 9.37
C PRO A 82 -18.34 -2.84 8.29
N GLY A 83 -19.35 -3.58 7.81
CA GLY A 83 -20.25 -3.11 6.73
C GLY A 83 -19.58 -2.95 5.36
N GLY A 84 -18.35 -3.41 5.20
CA GLY A 84 -17.62 -3.36 3.93
C GLY A 84 -17.69 -4.67 3.14
N ASP A 85 -17.38 -4.57 1.85
CA ASP A 85 -17.23 -5.70 0.93
C ASP A 85 -15.90 -5.54 0.17
N ILE A 86 -15.00 -6.51 0.30
CA ILE A 86 -13.67 -6.46 -0.32
C ILE A 86 -13.72 -6.45 -1.86
N ARG A 87 -14.85 -6.74 -2.48
CA ARG A 87 -14.99 -6.78 -3.94
C ARG A 87 -15.33 -5.42 -4.55
N THR A 88 -15.87 -4.49 -3.73
CA THR A 88 -16.40 -3.20 -4.21
C THR A 88 -15.83 -1.97 -3.50
N ASP A 89 -15.17 -2.15 -2.35
CA ASP A 89 -14.87 -1.07 -1.42
C ASP A 89 -13.40 -0.59 -1.50
N ILE A 90 -12.70 -0.98 -2.53
CA ILE A 90 -11.29 -0.61 -2.78
C ILE A 90 -11.24 0.32 -4.00
N PRO A 91 -10.43 1.38 -3.96
CA PRO A 91 -10.38 2.37 -5.04
C PRO A 91 -10.08 1.80 -6.43
N ALA A 92 -9.25 0.76 -6.50
CA ALA A 92 -8.94 0.09 -7.75
C ALA A 92 -8.47 -1.35 -7.51
N TYR A 93 -8.88 -2.24 -8.39
CA TYR A 93 -8.46 -3.64 -8.43
C TYR A 93 -7.64 -3.87 -9.68
N ARG A 94 -6.44 -4.41 -9.51
CA ARG A 94 -5.63 -4.92 -10.61
C ARG A 94 -5.87 -6.40 -10.77
N VAL A 95 -6.34 -6.81 -11.95
CA VAL A 95 -6.57 -8.21 -12.29
C VAL A 95 -5.37 -8.74 -13.06
N PHE A 96 -4.91 -9.91 -12.67
CA PHE A 96 -3.83 -10.64 -13.33
C PHE A 96 -4.34 -12.00 -13.78
N GLU A 97 -4.10 -12.33 -15.03
CA GLU A 97 -4.44 -13.62 -15.64
C GLU A 97 -3.19 -14.21 -16.29
N ASN A 98 -2.86 -15.45 -15.96
CA ASN A 98 -1.64 -16.11 -16.43
C ASN A 98 -0.34 -15.31 -16.19
N GLY A 99 -0.28 -14.56 -15.08
CA GLY A 99 0.87 -13.74 -14.71
C GLY A 99 0.92 -12.35 -15.37
N GLU A 100 -0.02 -12.02 -16.24
CA GLU A 100 -0.11 -10.76 -16.96
C GLU A 100 -1.24 -9.87 -16.40
N HIS A 101 -0.99 -8.57 -16.31
CA HIS A 101 -2.03 -7.61 -15.94
C HIS A 101 -3.07 -7.51 -17.07
N SER A 102 -4.30 -7.92 -16.79
CA SER A 102 -5.40 -7.96 -17.79
C SER A 102 -6.37 -6.79 -17.68
N ALA A 103 -6.64 -6.28 -16.46
CA ALA A 103 -7.58 -5.19 -16.25
C ALA A 103 -7.30 -4.40 -14.97
N THR A 104 -7.78 -3.15 -14.93
CA THR A 104 -7.93 -2.35 -13.71
C THR A 104 -9.38 -1.91 -13.58
N LEU A 105 -10.01 -2.18 -12.44
CA LEU A 105 -11.44 -2.07 -12.22
C LEU A 105 -11.75 -1.34 -10.91
N GLY A 106 -12.93 -0.70 -10.84
CA GLY A 106 -13.50 -0.19 -9.59
C GLY A 106 -14.37 -1.22 -8.84
N ASP A 107 -14.77 -2.30 -9.52
CA ASP A 107 -15.59 -3.38 -8.97
C ASP A 107 -15.05 -4.72 -9.47
N ALA A 108 -14.65 -5.59 -8.54
CA ALA A 108 -14.08 -6.89 -8.84
C ALA A 108 -15.08 -8.05 -8.68
N THR A 109 -16.37 -7.79 -8.45
CA THR A 109 -17.38 -8.81 -8.14
C THR A 109 -17.41 -9.94 -9.17
N SER A 110 -17.27 -9.60 -10.46
CA SER A 110 -17.32 -10.60 -11.56
C SER A 110 -16.04 -11.46 -11.66
N TYR A 111 -14.96 -11.05 -11.00
CA TYR A 111 -13.68 -11.79 -11.00
C TYR A 111 -13.53 -12.69 -9.76
N TYR A 112 -14.34 -12.48 -8.72
CA TYR A 112 -14.31 -13.33 -7.54
C TYR A 112 -15.02 -14.66 -7.80
N THR A 113 -14.23 -15.72 -7.88
CA THR A 113 -14.76 -17.10 -7.92
C THR A 113 -15.01 -17.62 -6.49
N PRO A 114 -15.88 -18.63 -6.30
CA PRO A 114 -16.23 -19.15 -4.97
C PRO A 114 -15.05 -19.71 -4.16
N ASP A 115 -13.95 -20.03 -4.83
CA ASP A 115 -12.73 -20.60 -4.24
C ASP A 115 -11.64 -19.56 -3.93
N MET A 116 -11.90 -18.28 -4.17
CA MET A 116 -10.89 -17.25 -3.86
C MET A 116 -10.74 -17.01 -2.37
N VAL A 117 -9.48 -17.07 -1.91
CA VAL A 117 -9.04 -16.66 -0.57
C VAL A 117 -8.42 -15.29 -0.65
N SER A 118 -8.79 -14.40 0.27
CA SER A 118 -8.34 -13.03 0.27
C SER A 118 -7.47 -12.70 1.49
N PHE A 119 -6.38 -12.01 1.25
CA PHE A 119 -5.42 -11.58 2.26
C PHE A 119 -5.43 -10.07 2.37
N LEU A 120 -5.56 -9.56 3.59
CA LEU A 120 -5.38 -8.16 3.92
C LEU A 120 -3.94 -7.97 4.38
N ILE A 121 -3.17 -7.18 3.63
CA ILE A 121 -1.76 -6.93 3.89
C ILE A 121 -1.63 -5.51 4.41
N GLY A 122 -1.04 -5.33 5.60
CA GLY A 122 -0.89 -4.03 6.23
C GLY A 122 -0.16 -3.04 5.32
N CYS A 123 -0.66 -1.80 5.28
CA CYS A 123 -0.14 -0.73 4.43
C CYS A 123 0.56 0.34 5.26
N SER A 124 1.69 0.82 4.77
CA SER A 124 2.50 1.88 5.41
C SER A 124 1.75 3.20 5.60
N PHE A 125 0.67 3.45 4.88
CA PHE A 125 -0.19 4.61 5.11
C PHE A 125 -0.73 4.69 6.53
N THR A 126 -0.84 3.56 7.21
CA THR A 126 -1.27 3.47 8.61
C THR A 126 -0.40 4.30 9.55
N PHE A 127 0.93 4.28 9.41
CA PHE A 127 1.83 5.01 10.30
C PHE A 127 2.06 6.47 9.88
N GLU A 128 1.61 6.88 8.71
CA GLU A 128 1.85 8.25 8.19
C GLU A 128 1.19 9.31 9.07
N THR A 129 0.03 9.02 9.64
CA THR A 129 -0.59 9.90 10.64
C THR A 129 0.34 10.17 11.82
N ALA A 130 1.01 9.12 12.34
CA ALA A 130 1.92 9.28 13.47
C ALA A 130 3.18 10.08 13.09
N LEU A 131 3.67 9.98 11.84
CA LEU A 131 4.74 10.84 11.34
C LEU A 131 4.30 12.29 11.33
N GLN A 132 3.15 12.60 10.73
CA GLN A 132 2.60 13.95 10.63
C GLN A 132 2.32 14.57 12.01
N ASP A 133 1.77 13.80 12.95
CA ASP A 133 1.47 14.25 14.32
C ASP A 133 2.75 14.58 15.12
N ASN A 134 3.90 14.07 14.68
CA ASN A 134 5.22 14.40 15.23
C ASN A 134 5.98 15.44 14.37
N GLY A 135 5.30 16.15 13.47
CA GLY A 135 5.87 17.22 12.65
C GLY A 135 6.78 16.73 11.52
N ILE A 136 6.70 15.45 11.16
CA ILE A 136 7.41 14.90 10.00
C ILE A 136 6.50 14.96 8.78
N GLU A 137 6.92 15.71 7.77
CA GLU A 137 6.16 15.84 6.53
C GLU A 137 6.12 14.51 5.76
N VAL A 138 4.94 14.18 5.22
CA VAL A 138 4.75 13.08 4.28
C VAL A 138 4.50 13.67 2.89
N ALA A 139 5.56 13.76 2.10
CA ALA A 139 5.61 14.53 0.85
C ALA A 139 4.51 14.16 -0.15
N HIS A 140 4.25 12.87 -0.36
CA HIS A 140 3.23 12.43 -1.33
C HIS A 140 1.81 12.82 -0.89
N ILE A 141 1.51 12.87 0.42
CA ILE A 141 0.22 13.39 0.92
C ILE A 141 0.13 14.90 0.64
N ALA A 142 1.18 15.67 0.98
CA ALA A 142 1.22 17.11 0.75
C ALA A 142 1.08 17.46 -0.75
N GLN A 143 1.61 16.62 -1.63
CA GLN A 143 1.57 16.78 -3.09
C GLN A 143 0.37 16.11 -3.75
N GLN A 144 -0.50 15.45 -3.00
CA GLN A 144 -1.67 14.70 -3.52
C GLN A 144 -1.29 13.67 -4.59
N ARG A 145 -0.22 12.91 -4.34
CA ARG A 145 0.31 11.86 -5.22
C ARG A 145 0.30 10.51 -4.51
N ASN A 146 0.49 9.45 -5.28
CA ASN A 146 0.77 8.15 -4.70
C ASN A 146 2.25 8.05 -4.33
N VAL A 147 2.57 7.29 -3.27
CA VAL A 147 3.96 7.10 -2.84
C VAL A 147 4.78 6.40 -3.92
N PRO A 148 6.00 6.84 -4.23
CA PRO A 148 6.90 6.13 -5.14
C PRO A 148 7.36 4.81 -4.52
N MET A 149 7.36 3.75 -5.32
CA MET A 149 7.76 2.41 -4.89
C MET A 149 8.76 1.81 -5.86
N PHE A 150 9.72 1.07 -5.31
CA PHE A 150 10.88 0.55 -6.04
C PHE A 150 11.11 -0.92 -5.75
N LYS A 151 11.43 -1.69 -6.79
CA LYS A 151 12.00 -3.02 -6.65
C LYS A 151 13.45 -2.88 -6.19
N THR A 152 13.83 -3.64 -5.17
CA THR A 152 15.19 -3.63 -4.63
C THR A 152 15.97 -4.86 -5.08
N SER A 153 17.27 -4.89 -4.78
CA SER A 153 18.12 -6.09 -4.92
C SER A 153 17.96 -7.08 -3.75
N ILE A 154 17.16 -6.75 -2.74
CA ILE A 154 16.96 -7.59 -1.55
C ILE A 154 15.99 -8.73 -1.93
N PRO A 155 16.41 -10.01 -1.89
CA PRO A 155 15.53 -11.11 -2.23
C PRO A 155 14.51 -11.37 -1.11
N THR A 156 13.32 -11.85 -1.48
CA THR A 156 12.41 -12.49 -0.54
C THR A 156 12.69 -13.98 -0.45
N THR A 157 12.27 -14.62 0.65
CA THR A 157 12.33 -16.07 0.80
C THR A 157 11.15 -16.72 0.06
N PRO A 158 11.37 -17.54 -0.97
CA PRO A 158 10.30 -18.12 -1.78
C PRO A 158 9.41 -19.09 -1.01
N ALA A 159 8.16 -19.23 -1.48
CA ALA A 159 7.25 -20.30 -1.08
C ALA A 159 6.32 -20.63 -2.26
N GLY A 160 6.27 -21.91 -2.68
CA GLY A 160 5.53 -22.35 -3.85
C GLY A 160 5.88 -21.51 -5.09
N VAL A 161 4.87 -20.95 -5.72
CA VAL A 161 5.03 -20.08 -6.91
C VAL A 161 5.43 -18.63 -6.56
N PHE A 162 5.38 -18.27 -5.30
CA PHE A 162 5.67 -16.89 -4.86
C PHE A 162 7.15 -16.68 -4.62
N SER A 163 7.71 -15.71 -5.33
CA SER A 163 9.11 -15.28 -5.22
C SER A 163 9.27 -13.87 -5.79
N GLY A 164 10.41 -13.25 -5.56
CA GLY A 164 10.75 -11.96 -6.16
C GLY A 164 11.56 -11.06 -5.22
N PRO A 165 11.94 -9.87 -5.67
CA PRO A 165 12.62 -8.91 -4.83
C PRO A 165 11.66 -8.24 -3.85
N MET A 166 12.20 -7.76 -2.74
CA MET A 166 11.45 -6.85 -1.85
C MET A 166 11.16 -5.55 -2.59
N VAL A 167 9.92 -5.07 -2.48
CA VAL A 167 9.51 -3.74 -2.95
C VAL A 167 9.44 -2.81 -1.74
N VAL A 168 9.96 -1.59 -1.89
CA VAL A 168 9.93 -0.57 -0.85
C VAL A 168 9.23 0.69 -1.34
N SER A 169 8.59 1.43 -0.45
CA SER A 169 8.14 2.80 -0.71
C SER A 169 9.17 3.78 -0.17
N MET A 170 9.41 4.88 -0.88
CA MET A 170 10.35 5.90 -0.48
C MET A 170 9.63 7.15 0.04
N ARG A 171 10.17 7.71 1.13
CA ARG A 171 9.77 9.02 1.66
C ARG A 171 11.00 9.88 1.89
N PRO A 172 11.03 11.10 1.36
CA PRO A 172 12.09 12.07 1.70
C PRO A 172 11.85 12.58 3.13
N ILE A 173 12.81 12.36 4.00
CA ILE A 173 12.74 12.77 5.42
C ILE A 173 13.91 13.70 5.71
N LEU A 174 13.68 14.84 6.39
CA LEU A 174 14.75 15.70 6.85
C LEU A 174 15.78 14.91 7.66
N ALA A 175 17.07 15.10 7.34
CA ALA A 175 18.14 14.32 7.98
C ALA A 175 18.08 14.38 9.52
N ALA A 176 17.72 15.53 10.09
CA ALA A 176 17.55 15.70 11.53
C ALA A 176 16.35 14.95 12.12
N GLN A 177 15.38 14.54 11.31
CA GLN A 177 14.16 13.84 11.74
C GLN A 177 14.20 12.33 11.47
N VAL A 178 15.24 11.81 10.83
CA VAL A 178 15.32 10.38 10.46
C VAL A 178 15.24 9.47 11.69
N SER A 179 15.95 9.81 12.78
CA SER A 179 15.92 9.00 14.02
C SER A 179 14.51 8.94 14.62
N ASP A 180 13.76 10.04 14.57
CA ASP A 180 12.37 10.05 15.02
C ASP A 180 11.46 9.27 14.09
N ALA A 181 11.63 9.39 12.77
CA ALA A 181 10.90 8.58 11.80
C ALA A 181 11.10 7.08 12.04
N VAL A 182 12.34 6.64 12.25
CA VAL A 182 12.66 5.23 12.60
C VAL A 182 11.97 4.81 13.90
N ARG A 183 12.07 5.62 14.96
CA ARG A 183 11.47 5.35 16.27
C ARG A 183 9.94 5.26 16.18
N ILE A 184 9.30 6.14 15.40
CA ILE A 184 7.85 6.15 15.23
C ILE A 184 7.40 4.92 14.45
N THR A 185 7.96 4.67 13.28
CA THR A 185 7.52 3.60 12.38
C THR A 185 7.81 2.21 12.95
N SER A 186 8.86 2.04 13.77
CA SER A 186 9.19 0.78 14.44
C SER A 186 8.07 0.27 15.36
N ARG A 187 7.14 1.12 15.77
CA ARG A 187 5.98 0.75 16.60
C ARG A 187 4.85 0.09 15.81
N TYR A 188 4.98 0.03 14.49
CA TYR A 188 3.94 -0.46 13.57
C TYR A 188 4.41 -1.67 12.75
N PRO A 189 4.87 -2.78 13.40
CA PRO A 189 5.42 -3.93 12.68
C PRO A 189 4.40 -4.61 11.76
N SER A 190 3.10 -4.53 12.09
CA SER A 190 2.01 -5.09 11.27
C SER A 190 1.72 -4.30 9.98
N VAL A 191 2.39 -3.17 9.77
CA VAL A 191 2.30 -2.34 8.57
C VAL A 191 3.69 -1.92 8.11
N HIS A 192 4.60 -2.88 8.05
CA HIS A 192 6.01 -2.85 7.63
C HIS A 192 7.03 -2.39 8.67
N GLY A 193 6.65 -1.63 9.71
CA GLY A 193 7.55 -1.24 10.79
C GLY A 193 8.61 -0.22 10.37
N ALA A 194 9.80 -0.34 10.96
CA ALA A 194 10.93 0.54 10.71
C ALA A 194 11.39 0.49 9.24
N PRO A 195 12.08 1.53 8.72
CA PRO A 195 12.61 1.54 7.38
C PRO A 195 13.51 0.34 7.06
N VAL A 196 13.49 -0.08 5.80
CA VAL A 196 14.43 -1.10 5.29
C VAL A 196 15.82 -0.50 5.10
N HIS A 197 15.88 0.76 4.65
CA HIS A 197 17.11 1.47 4.33
C HIS A 197 16.93 2.97 4.56
N VAL A 198 18.04 3.65 4.81
CA VAL A 198 18.14 5.11 4.93
C VAL A 198 19.38 5.58 4.17
N GLY A 199 19.23 6.57 3.31
CA GLY A 199 20.33 7.17 2.58
C GLY A 199 20.50 6.63 1.17
N ASP A 200 21.72 6.27 0.76
CA ASP A 200 22.04 5.92 -0.62
C ASP A 200 21.17 4.77 -1.17
N PRO A 201 20.25 5.03 -2.12
CA PRO A 201 19.36 4.02 -2.67
C PRO A 201 20.10 2.94 -3.49
N ALA A 202 21.28 3.24 -4.01
CA ALA A 202 22.09 2.27 -4.76
C ALA A 202 22.51 1.08 -3.90
N ALA A 203 22.65 1.28 -2.58
CA ALA A 203 22.97 0.21 -1.63
C ALA A 203 21.93 -0.91 -1.58
N ILE A 204 20.70 -0.65 -2.02
CA ILE A 204 19.61 -1.64 -2.13
C ILE A 204 19.16 -1.85 -3.59
N GLY A 205 20.00 -1.47 -4.56
CA GLY A 205 19.77 -1.72 -5.98
C GLY A 205 18.80 -0.76 -6.67
N ILE A 206 18.54 0.42 -6.10
CA ILE A 206 17.72 1.45 -6.73
C ILE A 206 18.66 2.48 -7.37
N GLU A 207 18.70 2.52 -8.68
CA GLU A 207 19.63 3.37 -9.43
C GLU A 207 19.09 4.80 -9.66
N ASP A 208 17.77 4.96 -9.79
CA ASP A 208 17.16 6.23 -10.18
C ASP A 208 15.82 6.46 -9.43
N LEU A 209 15.82 7.34 -8.45
CA LEU A 209 14.63 7.70 -7.67
C LEU A 209 13.58 8.49 -8.47
N SER A 210 13.95 9.04 -9.63
CA SER A 210 13.00 9.72 -10.50
C SER A 210 12.12 8.78 -11.32
N ARG A 211 12.46 7.47 -11.34
CA ARG A 211 11.81 6.44 -12.14
C ARG A 211 11.31 5.28 -11.27
N PRO A 212 10.27 5.47 -10.47
CA PRO A 212 9.72 4.41 -9.64
C PRO A 212 9.11 3.30 -10.49
N ASP A 213 9.17 2.05 -10.00
CA ASP A 213 8.48 0.92 -10.62
C ASP A 213 6.95 1.04 -10.47
N PHE A 214 6.49 1.65 -9.37
CA PHE A 214 5.06 1.86 -9.07
C PHE A 214 4.86 3.19 -8.36
N GLY A 215 3.62 3.69 -8.37
CA GLY A 215 3.27 4.99 -7.80
C GLY A 215 3.74 6.16 -8.66
N ASP A 216 3.77 7.34 -8.06
CA ASP A 216 4.12 8.57 -8.77
C ASP A 216 5.57 8.97 -8.49
N PRO A 217 6.30 9.55 -9.46
CA PRO A 217 7.64 10.05 -9.21
C PRO A 217 7.69 11.07 -8.08
N GLY A 218 8.73 11.00 -7.26
CA GLY A 218 9.00 11.92 -6.17
C GLY A 218 10.42 12.46 -6.23
N GLU A 219 10.65 13.59 -5.60
CA GLU A 219 11.98 14.19 -5.45
C GLU A 219 12.45 14.05 -4.01
N VAL A 220 13.76 14.03 -3.83
CA VAL A 220 14.38 14.13 -2.49
C VAL A 220 14.94 15.55 -2.37
N PRO A 221 14.25 16.45 -1.64
CA PRO A 221 14.71 17.84 -1.46
C PRO A 221 16.07 17.93 -0.75
N GLU A 222 16.76 19.04 -0.94
CA GLU A 222 18.00 19.33 -0.23
C GLU A 222 17.78 19.24 1.30
N GLY A 223 18.72 18.62 2.00
CA GLY A 223 18.62 18.36 3.44
C GLY A 223 17.76 17.16 3.85
N CYS A 224 17.08 16.52 2.89
CA CYS A 224 16.36 15.25 3.12
C CYS A 224 17.20 14.04 2.73
N LEU A 225 16.89 12.90 3.36
CA LEU A 225 17.38 11.59 2.97
C LEU A 225 16.20 10.74 2.47
N PRO A 226 16.41 9.89 1.46
CA PRO A 226 15.44 8.86 1.10
C PRO A 226 15.39 7.79 2.21
N VAL A 227 14.17 7.51 2.66
CA VAL A 227 13.89 6.58 3.75
C VAL A 227 12.78 5.64 3.34
#